data_5603451d6f2c812dd04ac372affac780
#
_entry.id   5603451d6f2c812dd04ac372affac780
#
_cell.length_a   1.000
_cell.length_b   1.000
_cell.length_c   1.000
_cell.angle_alpha   90.00
_cell.angle_beta   90.00
_cell.angle_gamma   90.00
#
_symmetry.space_group_name_H-M   'P 1'
#
loop_
_entity.id
_entity.type
_entity.pdbx_description
1 polymer ?
#
loop_
_entity_poly.entity_id
_entity_poly.type
_entity_poly.pdbx_seq_one_letter_code
_entity_poly.pdbx_strand_id
1 'polypeptide(L)'
;AIAGIGAAAGLIALTKAAIDNADELGKASQKMGMTVEALSRLQYAAKLSGVELGGLQTGMNALARQMAANSDAFGQLSVSITNSDGTLRSSVAVLGDVADRFAGMEDGATKTALALSIFGRAGADMIPMLNAGSAGLAAMAQESDNVGNTIDGKTAKAAERFNDTLSKIEATMGG
;
A
#
# COMPACT_ATOMS: atom_id res chain seq x y z
N ALA A 1 14.96 4.92 -34.68
CA ALA A 1 13.83 4.49 -35.49
C ALA A 1 12.75 3.91 -34.60
N ILE A 2 11.61 4.54 -34.58
CA ILE A 2 10.47 4.09 -33.77
C ILE A 2 9.88 2.87 -34.49
N ALA A 3 9.76 1.78 -33.74
CA ALA A 3 9.11 0.57 -34.19
C ALA A 3 7.69 0.85 -34.69
N GLY A 4 7.21 0.03 -35.64
CA GLY A 4 5.95 0.24 -36.31
C GLY A 4 4.72 0.20 -35.42
N ILE A 5 3.55 0.32 -36.03
CA ILE A 5 2.22 0.50 -35.38
C ILE A 5 1.95 -0.48 -34.24
N GLY A 6 2.44 -1.71 -34.31
CA GLY A 6 2.28 -2.71 -33.24
C GLY A 6 3.01 -2.35 -31.93
N ALA A 7 4.21 -1.76 -32.04
CA ALA A 7 4.95 -1.30 -30.87
C ALA A 7 4.32 -0.04 -30.26
N ALA A 8 3.76 0.84 -31.08
CA ALA A 8 3.03 2.01 -30.61
C ALA A 8 1.75 1.62 -29.84
N ALA A 9 1.01 0.64 -30.36
CA ALA A 9 -0.17 0.10 -29.69
C ALA A 9 0.18 -0.58 -28.33
N GLY A 10 1.30 -1.31 -28.28
CA GLY A 10 1.81 -1.90 -27.04
C GLY A 10 2.24 -0.85 -26.03
N LEU A 11 2.89 0.22 -26.45
CA LEU A 11 3.26 1.34 -25.57
C LEU A 11 2.04 2.09 -25.04
N ILE A 12 1.02 2.30 -25.87
CA ILE A 12 -0.24 2.93 -25.44
C ILE A 12 -0.95 2.06 -24.40
N ALA A 13 -1.01 0.75 -24.60
CA ALA A 13 -1.62 -0.18 -23.65
C ALA A 13 -0.88 -0.21 -22.30
N LEU A 14 0.45 -0.23 -22.32
CA LEU A 14 1.28 -0.13 -21.12
C LEU A 14 1.09 1.20 -20.41
N THR A 15 0.99 2.31 -21.15
CA THR A 15 0.73 3.64 -20.58
C THR A 15 -0.65 3.70 -19.93
N LYS A 16 -1.68 3.12 -20.56
CA LYS A 16 -3.04 3.07 -19.98
C LYS A 16 -3.04 2.28 -18.66
N ALA A 17 -2.42 1.10 -18.63
CA ALA A 17 -2.31 0.30 -17.40
C ALA A 17 -1.52 1.03 -16.30
N ALA A 18 -0.47 1.75 -16.65
CA ALA A 18 0.29 2.57 -15.71
C ALA A 18 -0.53 3.75 -15.18
N ILE A 19 -1.32 4.39 -16.03
CA ILE A 19 -2.23 5.47 -15.65
C ILE A 19 -3.32 4.95 -14.71
N ASP A 20 -3.96 3.83 -15.03
CA ASP A 20 -4.99 3.23 -14.19
C ASP A 20 -4.44 2.85 -12.81
N ASN A 21 -3.25 2.27 -12.75
CA ASN A 21 -2.57 1.97 -11.49
C ASN A 21 -2.25 3.23 -10.68
N ALA A 22 -1.79 4.30 -11.34
CA ALA A 22 -1.48 5.57 -10.67
C ALA A 22 -2.75 6.25 -10.12
N ASP A 23 -3.86 6.23 -10.87
CA ASP A 23 -5.16 6.72 -10.44
C ASP A 23 -5.71 5.92 -9.26
N GLU A 24 -5.64 4.58 -9.34
CA GLU A 24 -6.06 3.69 -8.25
C GLU A 24 -5.25 3.94 -6.97
N LEU A 25 -3.92 4.06 -7.08
CA LEU A 25 -3.06 4.39 -5.94
C LEU A 25 -3.38 5.76 -5.35
N GLY A 26 -3.66 6.77 -6.19
CA GLY A 26 -4.08 8.09 -5.74
C GLY A 26 -5.35 8.04 -4.89
N LYS A 27 -6.37 7.36 -5.38
CA LYS A 27 -7.65 7.18 -4.67
C LYS A 27 -7.50 6.36 -3.39
N ALA A 28 -6.72 5.29 -3.45
CA ALA A 28 -6.45 4.44 -2.29
C ALA A 28 -5.67 5.19 -1.21
N SER A 29 -4.65 5.96 -1.57
CA SER A 29 -3.84 6.74 -0.63
C SER A 29 -4.68 7.75 0.17
N GLN A 30 -5.62 8.44 -0.50
CA GLN A 30 -6.56 9.34 0.15
C GLN A 30 -7.44 8.62 1.19
N LYS A 31 -8.00 7.45 0.82
CA LYS A 31 -8.83 6.65 1.72
C LYS A 31 -8.06 6.11 2.92
N MET A 32 -6.77 5.83 2.75
CA MET A 32 -5.90 5.28 3.79
C MET A 32 -5.18 6.35 4.61
N GLY A 33 -5.32 7.63 4.26
CA GLY A 33 -4.69 8.75 4.96
C GLY A 33 -3.16 8.74 4.88
N MET A 34 -2.61 8.28 3.75
CA MET A 34 -1.15 8.26 3.52
C MET A 34 -0.80 8.89 2.18
N THR A 35 0.48 9.15 1.93
CA THR A 35 0.94 9.68 0.64
C THR A 35 0.92 8.60 -0.43
N VAL A 36 0.80 9.01 -1.70
CA VAL A 36 0.85 8.09 -2.85
C VAL A 36 2.18 7.36 -2.89
N GLU A 37 3.27 8.07 -2.60
CA GLU A 37 4.61 7.51 -2.55
C GLU A 37 4.73 6.40 -1.49
N ALA A 38 4.20 6.64 -0.28
CA ALA A 38 4.22 5.65 0.80
C ALA A 38 3.41 4.40 0.41
N LEU A 39 2.21 4.59 -0.15
CA LEU A 39 1.38 3.47 -0.60
C LEU A 39 2.03 2.72 -1.77
N SER A 40 2.63 3.42 -2.72
CA SER A 40 3.34 2.81 -3.86
C SER A 40 4.50 1.92 -3.40
N ARG A 41 5.30 2.40 -2.44
CA ARG A 41 6.39 1.61 -1.83
C ARG A 41 5.86 0.39 -1.06
N LEU A 42 4.78 0.55 -0.30
CA LEU A 42 4.12 -0.56 0.40
C LEU A 42 3.53 -1.57 -0.58
N GLN A 43 2.93 -1.12 -1.68
CA GLN A 43 2.43 -2.01 -2.74
C GLN A 43 3.56 -2.84 -3.33
N TYR A 44 4.73 -2.25 -3.57
CA TYR A 44 5.90 -2.98 -4.04
C TYR A 44 6.34 -4.06 -3.06
N ALA A 45 6.47 -3.70 -1.77
CA ALA A 45 6.82 -4.64 -0.70
C ALA A 45 5.77 -5.76 -0.56
N ALA A 46 4.49 -5.43 -0.63
CA ALA A 46 3.38 -6.37 -0.60
C ALA A 46 3.46 -7.37 -1.76
N LYS A 47 3.66 -6.87 -2.97
CA LYS A 47 3.81 -7.70 -4.18
C LYS A 47 4.98 -8.67 -4.09
N LEU A 48 6.14 -8.22 -3.59
CA LEU A 48 7.30 -9.09 -3.36
C LEU A 48 7.03 -10.16 -2.30
N SER A 49 6.13 -9.88 -1.36
CA SER A 49 5.74 -10.79 -0.29
C SER A 49 4.50 -11.65 -0.61
N GLY A 50 3.98 -11.55 -1.84
CA GLY A 50 2.79 -12.29 -2.26
C GLY A 50 1.46 -11.71 -1.75
N VAL A 51 1.45 -10.46 -1.30
CA VAL A 51 0.24 -9.75 -0.84
C VAL A 51 -0.30 -8.86 -1.96
N GLU A 52 -1.56 -9.05 -2.32
CA GLU A 52 -2.20 -8.21 -3.33
C GLU A 52 -2.60 -6.83 -2.78
N LEU A 53 -2.73 -5.84 -3.67
CA LEU A 53 -3.10 -4.46 -3.29
C LEU A 53 -4.40 -4.40 -2.48
N GLY A 54 -5.42 -5.16 -2.85
CA GLY A 54 -6.69 -5.22 -2.11
C GLY A 54 -6.53 -5.76 -0.69
N GLY A 55 -5.66 -6.74 -0.49
CA GLY A 55 -5.29 -7.27 0.82
C GLY A 55 -4.55 -6.23 1.65
N LEU A 56 -3.56 -5.56 1.05
CA LEU A 56 -2.82 -4.47 1.69
C LEU A 56 -3.76 -3.33 2.12
N GLN A 57 -4.65 -2.88 1.25
CA GLN A 57 -5.63 -1.83 1.57
C GLN A 57 -6.54 -2.25 2.72
N THR A 58 -7.06 -3.47 2.69
CA THR A 58 -7.91 -4.01 3.75
C THR A 58 -7.17 -4.05 5.08
N GLY A 59 -5.94 -4.54 5.10
CA GLY A 59 -5.10 -4.62 6.28
C GLY A 59 -4.74 -3.25 6.85
N MET A 60 -4.33 -2.31 6.01
CA MET A 60 -3.99 -0.95 6.45
C MET A 60 -5.19 -0.17 6.96
N ASN A 61 -6.37 -0.34 6.35
CA ASN A 61 -7.61 0.24 6.88
C ASN A 61 -8.00 -0.38 8.23
N ALA A 62 -7.79 -1.67 8.43
CA ALA A 62 -8.00 -2.32 9.72
C ALA A 62 -7.01 -1.79 10.76
N LEU A 63 -5.71 -1.70 10.43
CA LEU A 63 -4.68 -1.11 11.28
C LEU A 63 -5.09 0.29 11.77
N ALA A 64 -5.50 1.16 10.86
CA ALA A 64 -5.92 2.52 11.21
C ALA A 64 -7.11 2.53 12.16
N ARG A 65 -8.11 1.66 11.95
CA ARG A 65 -9.25 1.53 12.87
C ARG A 65 -8.83 1.01 14.24
N GLN A 66 -7.94 0.01 14.30
CA GLN A 66 -7.45 -0.54 15.55
C GLN A 66 -6.59 0.48 16.34
N MET A 67 -5.81 1.30 15.63
CA MET A 67 -5.10 2.42 16.25
C MET A 67 -6.07 3.44 16.85
N ALA A 68 -7.10 3.84 16.11
CA ALA A 68 -8.12 4.77 16.60
C ALA A 68 -8.92 4.19 17.79
N ALA A 69 -9.14 2.89 17.81
CA ALA A 69 -9.81 2.19 18.92
C ALA A 69 -8.88 1.89 20.12
N ASN A 70 -7.58 2.22 20.03
CA ASN A 70 -6.57 1.89 21.04
C ASN A 70 -6.58 0.40 21.43
N SER A 71 -6.57 -0.47 20.43
CA SER A 71 -6.68 -1.92 20.62
C SER A 71 -5.58 -2.49 21.50
N ASP A 72 -5.94 -3.41 22.41
CA ASP A 72 -5.02 -4.10 23.33
C ASP A 72 -3.91 -4.89 22.58
N ALA A 73 -4.13 -5.23 21.31
CA ALA A 73 -3.15 -5.93 20.48
C ALA A 73 -1.82 -5.17 20.37
N PHE A 74 -1.86 -3.83 20.34
CA PHE A 74 -0.64 -3.01 20.34
C PHE A 74 0.10 -3.09 21.67
N GLY A 75 -0.61 -3.13 22.78
CA GLY A 75 -0.04 -3.35 24.12
C GLY A 75 0.64 -4.72 24.23
N GLN A 76 0.03 -5.77 23.71
CA GLN A 76 0.62 -7.12 23.68
C GLN A 76 1.92 -7.16 22.85
N LEU A 77 2.01 -6.37 21.80
CA LEU A 77 3.22 -6.23 20.98
C LEU A 77 4.22 -5.21 21.53
N SER A 78 3.88 -4.47 22.58
CA SER A 78 4.67 -3.33 23.07
C SER A 78 4.95 -2.30 21.97
N VAL A 79 3.94 -2.01 21.15
CA VAL A 79 3.99 -1.02 20.06
C VAL A 79 3.24 0.23 20.47
N SER A 80 3.92 1.38 20.45
CA SER A 80 3.27 2.67 20.69
C SER A 80 2.55 3.15 19.42
N ILE A 81 1.27 3.51 19.57
CA ILE A 81 0.45 4.08 18.50
C ILE A 81 0.34 5.59 18.57
N THR A 82 0.87 6.21 19.62
CA THR A 82 0.84 7.66 19.85
C THR A 82 2.23 8.26 19.93
N ASN A 83 2.33 9.51 19.52
CA ASN A 83 3.49 10.36 19.72
C ASN A 83 3.55 10.84 21.19
N SER A 84 4.65 11.46 21.58
CA SER A 84 4.86 12.04 22.91
C SER A 84 3.85 13.14 23.27
N ASP A 85 3.24 13.80 22.27
CA ASP A 85 2.21 14.83 22.42
C ASP A 85 0.77 14.26 22.49
N GLY A 86 0.63 12.93 22.45
CA GLY A 86 -0.66 12.23 22.52
C GLY A 86 -1.38 12.07 21.16
N THR A 87 -0.85 12.64 20.08
CA THR A 87 -1.42 12.43 18.73
C THR A 87 -1.11 11.03 18.19
N LEU A 88 -1.99 10.52 17.31
CA LEU A 88 -1.74 9.24 16.64
C LEU A 88 -0.52 9.34 15.71
N ARG A 89 0.30 8.31 15.75
CA ARG A 89 1.42 8.13 14.81
C ARG A 89 0.87 7.76 13.42
N SER A 90 1.68 7.94 12.38
CA SER A 90 1.30 7.48 11.04
C SER A 90 1.15 5.96 10.99
N SER A 91 0.16 5.46 10.25
CA SER A 91 -0.06 4.02 10.07
C SER A 91 1.17 3.30 9.50
N VAL A 92 1.96 3.98 8.66
CA VAL A 92 3.20 3.43 8.09
C VAL A 92 4.27 3.23 9.15
N ALA A 93 4.43 4.19 10.07
CA ALA A 93 5.39 4.06 11.17
C ALA A 93 4.99 2.94 12.14
N VAL A 94 3.70 2.86 12.48
CA VAL A 94 3.18 1.79 13.35
C VAL A 94 3.28 0.43 12.66
N LEU A 95 3.02 0.35 11.34
CA LEU A 95 3.24 -0.87 10.55
C LEU A 95 4.70 -1.36 10.67
N GLY A 96 5.67 -0.46 10.60
CA GLY A 96 7.10 -0.80 10.75
C GLY A 96 7.39 -1.43 12.11
N ASP A 97 6.91 -0.82 13.19
CA ASP A 97 7.11 -1.35 14.55
C ASP A 97 6.39 -2.70 14.76
N VAL A 98 5.18 -2.84 14.22
CA VAL A 98 4.45 -4.12 14.24
C VAL A 98 5.24 -5.18 13.46
N ALA A 99 5.76 -4.83 12.28
CA ALA A 99 6.59 -5.75 11.48
C ALA A 99 7.83 -6.22 12.24
N ASP A 100 8.51 -5.33 12.98
CA ASP A 100 9.66 -5.72 13.81
C ASP A 100 9.28 -6.73 14.90
N ARG A 101 8.11 -6.56 15.53
CA ARG A 101 7.62 -7.53 16.51
C ARG A 101 7.28 -8.87 15.86
N PHE A 102 6.62 -8.85 14.69
CA PHE A 102 6.28 -10.06 13.94
C PHE A 102 7.53 -10.80 13.45
N ALA A 103 8.55 -10.09 12.99
CA ALA A 103 9.82 -10.70 12.57
C ALA A 103 10.51 -11.46 13.70
N GLY A 104 10.36 -11.00 14.95
CA GLY A 104 10.91 -11.67 16.14
C GLY A 104 10.04 -12.78 16.74
N MET A 105 8.83 -12.99 16.22
CA MET A 105 7.90 -14.01 16.71
C MET A 105 8.03 -15.29 15.91
N GLU A 106 7.89 -16.44 16.59
CA GLU A 106 7.72 -17.72 15.91
C GLU A 106 6.38 -17.78 15.17
N ASP A 107 6.37 -18.44 14.01
CA ASP A 107 5.14 -18.68 13.28
C ASP A 107 4.22 -19.64 14.06
N GLY A 108 2.95 -19.33 14.10
CA GLY A 108 1.97 -20.15 14.83
C GLY A 108 0.68 -19.41 15.12
N ALA A 109 -0.17 -20.06 15.91
CA ALA A 109 -1.53 -19.58 16.21
C ALA A 109 -1.54 -18.18 16.87
N THR A 110 -0.60 -17.90 17.78
CA THR A 110 -0.53 -16.60 18.48
C THR A 110 -0.21 -15.47 17.51
N LYS A 111 0.77 -15.67 16.62
CA LYS A 111 1.15 -14.70 15.59
C LYS A 111 -0.01 -14.45 14.63
N THR A 112 -0.67 -15.51 14.18
CA THR A 112 -1.85 -15.41 13.31
C THR A 112 -3.00 -14.67 14.00
N ALA A 113 -3.29 -14.96 15.27
CA ALA A 113 -4.33 -14.29 16.03
C ALA A 113 -4.06 -12.78 16.18
N LEU A 114 -2.81 -12.39 16.46
CA LEU A 114 -2.41 -10.98 16.52
C LEU A 114 -2.52 -10.30 15.14
N ALA A 115 -2.11 -10.99 14.07
CA ALA A 115 -2.28 -10.46 12.72
C ALA A 115 -3.75 -10.20 12.37
N LEU A 116 -4.63 -11.14 12.69
CA LEU A 116 -6.07 -10.98 12.47
C LEU A 116 -6.68 -9.86 13.35
N SER A 117 -6.22 -9.70 14.59
CA SER A 117 -6.73 -8.65 15.47
C SER A 117 -6.32 -7.24 15.03
N ILE A 118 -5.12 -7.08 14.43
CA ILE A 118 -4.60 -5.78 13.98
C ILE A 118 -5.05 -5.46 12.56
N PHE A 119 -4.92 -6.43 11.64
CA PHE A 119 -5.13 -6.22 10.20
C PHE A 119 -6.44 -6.82 9.68
N GLY A 120 -7.29 -7.34 10.59
CA GLY A 120 -8.56 -7.97 10.23
C GLY A 120 -8.35 -9.19 9.33
N ARG A 121 -9.31 -9.46 8.45
CA ARG A 121 -9.28 -10.65 7.58
C ARG A 121 -8.04 -10.76 6.66
N ALA A 122 -7.38 -9.65 6.37
CA ALA A 122 -6.14 -9.66 5.58
C ALA A 122 -4.90 -10.02 6.40
N GLY A 123 -5.02 -10.11 7.72
CA GLY A 123 -3.88 -10.24 8.62
C GLY A 123 -3.02 -11.46 8.36
N ALA A 124 -3.63 -12.62 8.15
CA ALA A 124 -2.89 -13.86 7.87
C ALA A 124 -2.06 -13.74 6.57
N ASP A 125 -2.65 -13.15 5.53
CA ASP A 125 -1.98 -12.97 4.23
C ASP A 125 -0.84 -11.94 4.31
N MET A 126 -0.89 -11.01 5.28
CA MET A 126 0.15 -10.00 5.49
C MET A 126 1.38 -10.53 6.27
N ILE A 127 1.31 -11.68 6.92
CA ILE A 127 2.41 -12.23 7.73
C ILE A 127 3.72 -12.31 6.96
N PRO A 128 3.80 -12.79 5.71
CA PRO A 128 5.06 -12.83 4.97
C PRO A 128 5.71 -11.45 4.80
N MET A 129 4.91 -10.42 4.57
CA MET A 129 5.38 -9.02 4.48
C MET A 129 5.87 -8.52 5.85
N LEU A 130 5.12 -8.80 6.92
CA LEU A 130 5.47 -8.40 8.28
C LEU A 130 6.74 -9.09 8.78
N ASN A 131 7.00 -10.33 8.36
CA ASN A 131 8.21 -11.07 8.70
C ASN A 131 9.51 -10.42 8.19
N ALA A 132 9.41 -9.50 7.23
CA ALA A 132 10.57 -8.74 6.76
C ALA A 132 11.07 -7.72 7.81
N GLY A 133 10.23 -7.35 8.77
CA GLY A 133 10.52 -6.29 9.74
C GLY A 133 10.61 -4.90 9.09
N SER A 134 10.82 -3.87 9.90
CA SER A 134 10.93 -2.49 9.40
C SER A 134 12.11 -2.31 8.45
N ALA A 135 13.25 -2.96 8.75
CA ALA A 135 14.44 -2.90 7.89
C ALA A 135 14.20 -3.53 6.52
N GLY A 136 13.52 -4.68 6.46
CA GLY A 136 13.16 -5.32 5.19
C GLY A 136 12.16 -4.50 4.39
N LEU A 137 11.16 -3.93 5.05
CA LEU A 137 10.19 -3.03 4.41
C LEU A 137 10.88 -1.77 3.86
N ALA A 138 11.82 -1.18 4.60
CA ALA A 138 12.61 -0.04 4.14
C ALA A 138 13.50 -0.38 2.94
N ALA A 139 14.13 -1.55 2.95
CA ALA A 139 14.95 -2.03 1.82
C ALA A 139 14.09 -2.20 0.54
N MET A 140 12.92 -2.81 0.66
CA MET A 140 11.98 -2.96 -0.47
C MET A 140 11.43 -1.61 -0.95
N ALA A 141 11.19 -0.66 -0.03
CA ALA A 141 10.79 0.70 -0.39
C ALA A 141 11.87 1.41 -1.20
N GLN A 142 13.14 1.29 -0.78
CA GLN A 142 14.27 1.86 -1.51
C GLN A 142 14.50 1.18 -2.87
N GLU A 143 14.29 -0.12 -2.95
CA GLU A 143 14.33 -0.84 -4.22
C GLU A 143 13.25 -0.35 -5.17
N SER A 144 12.01 -0.14 -4.68
CA SER A 144 10.92 0.47 -5.46
C SER A 144 11.32 1.81 -6.07
N ASP A 145 12.00 2.67 -5.29
CA ASP A 145 12.50 3.97 -5.77
C ASP A 145 13.59 3.78 -6.84
N ASN A 146 14.53 2.88 -6.60
CA ASN A 146 15.67 2.63 -7.49
C ASN A 146 15.26 2.07 -8.85
N VAL A 147 14.23 1.23 -8.88
CA VAL A 147 13.69 0.67 -10.14
C VAL A 147 12.64 1.56 -10.80
N GLY A 148 12.38 2.74 -10.24
CA GLY A 148 11.42 3.70 -10.78
C GLY A 148 9.96 3.25 -10.67
N ASN A 149 9.64 2.39 -9.70
CA ASN A 149 8.29 1.86 -9.49
C ASN A 149 7.45 2.72 -8.52
N THR A 150 8.08 3.67 -7.84
CA THR A 150 7.37 4.56 -6.93
C THR A 150 6.64 5.67 -7.70
N ILE A 151 5.34 5.75 -7.50
CA ILE A 151 4.47 6.76 -8.12
C ILE A 151 4.34 7.95 -7.15
N ASP A 152 4.51 9.15 -7.67
CA ASP A 152 4.33 10.37 -6.90
C ASP A 152 2.90 10.95 -7.00
N GLY A 153 2.57 11.85 -6.09
CA GLY A 153 1.25 12.45 -6.02
C GLY A 153 0.89 13.29 -7.26
N LYS A 154 1.87 13.85 -7.97
CA LYS A 154 1.64 14.60 -9.21
C LYS A 154 1.24 13.67 -10.34
N THR A 155 1.93 12.54 -10.46
CA THR A 155 1.63 11.50 -11.44
C THR A 155 0.23 10.91 -11.19
N ALA A 156 -0.13 10.62 -9.93
CA ALA A 156 -1.46 10.12 -9.59
C ALA A 156 -2.57 11.11 -9.96
N LYS A 157 -2.40 12.41 -9.67
CA LYS A 157 -3.37 13.45 -10.06
C LYS A 157 -3.48 13.64 -11.58
N ALA A 158 -2.37 13.51 -12.30
CA ALA A 158 -2.38 13.57 -13.75
C ALA A 158 -3.13 12.37 -14.35
N ALA A 159 -2.95 11.19 -13.77
CA ALA A 159 -3.65 9.96 -14.15
C ALA A 159 -5.17 10.06 -13.91
N GLU A 160 -5.58 10.57 -12.77
CA GLU A 160 -7.00 10.83 -12.44
C GLU A 160 -7.65 11.73 -13.49
N ARG A 161 -7.03 12.88 -13.79
CA ARG A 161 -7.54 13.83 -14.80
C ARG A 161 -7.64 13.22 -16.18
N PHE A 162 -6.68 12.39 -16.55
CA PHE A 162 -6.68 11.70 -17.84
C PHE A 162 -7.85 10.72 -17.91
N ASN A 163 -8.06 9.90 -16.89
CA ASN A 163 -9.16 8.95 -16.83
C ASN A 163 -10.53 9.64 -16.82
N ASP A 164 -10.66 10.73 -16.07
CA ASP A 164 -11.89 11.55 -16.06
C ASP A 164 -12.19 12.13 -17.44
N THR A 165 -11.17 12.56 -18.17
CA THR A 165 -11.32 13.08 -19.53
C THR A 165 -11.73 11.99 -20.51
N LEU A 166 -11.12 10.81 -20.44
CA LEU A 166 -11.51 9.66 -21.25
C LEU A 166 -12.96 9.26 -21.01
N SER A 167 -13.38 9.16 -19.74
CA SER A 167 -14.73 8.81 -19.36
C SER A 167 -15.77 9.82 -19.90
N LYS A 168 -15.43 11.11 -19.91
CA LYS A 168 -16.29 12.16 -20.50
C LYS A 168 -16.39 12.02 -22.03
N ILE A 169 -15.28 11.71 -22.71
CA ILE A 169 -15.27 11.49 -24.16
C ILE A 169 -16.12 10.26 -24.50
N GLU A 170 -15.94 9.15 -23.79
CA GLU A 170 -16.71 7.92 -23.99
C GLU A 170 -18.21 8.17 -23.79
N ALA A 171 -18.59 8.88 -22.74
CA ALA A 171 -19.99 9.25 -22.47
C ALA A 171 -20.59 10.13 -23.57
N THR A 172 -19.78 10.99 -24.20
CA THR A 172 -20.23 11.89 -25.27
C THR A 172 -20.37 11.16 -26.60
N MET A 173 -19.56 10.12 -26.84
CA MET A 173 -19.57 9.35 -28.10
C MET A 173 -20.58 8.20 -28.09
N GLY A 174 -21.07 7.78 -26.92
CA GLY A 174 -22.02 6.68 -26.74
C GLY A 174 -23.47 7.09 -26.62
N GLY A 175 -23.80 8.39 -26.78
CA GLY A 175 -25.15 8.94 -26.72
C GLY A 175 -25.80 9.16 -28.09
#